data_784a960669eabb404faf244ddce518f9
#
_entry.id   784a960669eabb404faf244ddce518f9
#
_cell.length_a   1.000
_cell.length_b   1.000
_cell.length_c   1.000
_cell.angle_alpha   90.00
_cell.angle_beta   90.00
_cell.angle_gamma   90.00
#
_symmetry.space_group_name_H-M   'P 1'
#
loop_
_entity.id
_entity.type
_entity.pdbx_description
1 polymer ?
#
loop_
_entity_poly.entity_id
_entity_poly.type
_entity_poly.pdbx_seq_one_letter_code
_entity_poly.pdbx_strand_id
1 'polypeptide(L)'
;MLKLGNIGNLVTYNSKMDKMINSKNIEIIIDDGKIIEIGENLTDTDYFFDCKNKLVTPGFVDSHTHPVFLNYREDEFHMRISGLSYEQISNNGGGILKSINAVKNASESLLVSKVKSRMDEFLRLGTTTVECKSGYGLDTKTELKSLRVINDVNEKHEIDMIPTFMGAHDFPEEYENNRDGYVDLICDEMIPNISKQGIAKFNDVFCENGYFNIEQTKKIIAKGRDFGLQPRIHADEFSDSGAACLAAELKVASADHLMEIGSKGIDALVENNIIATLLPGTTFFLGKHKYAPYKKMKEAGVDIAIATDYNPGSCNIQSMPFIITLSCIYLQMDILEAIKSSTYIAAKSLMLEKTIGSIEIGKKADIVVWNLSRIEEIPYFINKQKISSVLKNGKPVFTA
;
A
#
# COMPACT_ATOMS: atom_id res chain seq x y z
N MET A 1 -10.80 -18.66 -23.51
CA MET A 1 -11.58 -18.41 -22.27
C MET A 1 -11.14 -19.38 -21.19
N LEU A 2 -11.12 -18.94 -19.91
CA LEU A 2 -10.78 -19.76 -18.74
C LEU A 2 -11.99 -19.77 -17.78
N LYS A 3 -12.40 -20.95 -17.33
CA LYS A 3 -13.42 -21.13 -16.30
C LYS A 3 -12.76 -21.49 -14.97
N LEU A 4 -13.00 -20.73 -13.91
CA LEU A 4 -12.72 -21.14 -12.54
C LEU A 4 -13.96 -21.82 -12.00
N GLY A 5 -13.82 -23.09 -11.61
CA GLY A 5 -14.92 -23.87 -11.03
C GLY A 5 -14.53 -24.54 -9.72
N ASN A 6 -15.47 -25.26 -9.12
CA ASN A 6 -15.32 -25.87 -7.81
C ASN A 6 -14.87 -24.85 -6.74
N ILE A 7 -15.47 -23.65 -6.75
CA ILE A 7 -15.23 -22.61 -5.73
C ILE A 7 -16.06 -22.98 -4.50
N GLY A 8 -15.40 -23.26 -3.37
CA GLY A 8 -16.09 -23.59 -2.11
C GLY A 8 -16.78 -22.39 -1.48
N ASN A 9 -16.06 -21.29 -1.37
CA ASN A 9 -16.56 -19.98 -0.92
C ASN A 9 -15.91 -18.88 -1.74
N LEU A 10 -16.71 -18.00 -2.32
CA LEU A 10 -16.29 -16.75 -2.96
C LEU A 10 -16.58 -15.59 -2.02
N VAL A 11 -15.53 -14.93 -1.51
CA VAL A 11 -15.67 -13.74 -0.66
C VAL A 11 -15.11 -12.53 -1.39
N THR A 12 -15.97 -11.55 -1.68
CA THR A 12 -15.60 -10.33 -2.39
C THR A 12 -16.54 -9.17 -2.03
N TYR A 13 -16.11 -7.94 -2.28
CA TYR A 13 -17.01 -6.79 -2.24
C TYR A 13 -17.88 -6.74 -3.50
N ASN A 14 -19.14 -6.33 -3.32
CA ASN A 14 -20.07 -6.07 -4.41
C ASN A 14 -20.42 -4.59 -4.43
N SER A 15 -19.95 -3.87 -5.44
CA SER A 15 -20.10 -2.42 -5.54
C SER A 15 -21.55 -1.96 -5.78
N LYS A 16 -22.40 -2.80 -6.40
CA LYS A 16 -23.81 -2.49 -6.62
C LYS A 16 -24.64 -2.61 -5.34
N MET A 17 -24.27 -3.52 -4.46
CA MET A 17 -24.96 -3.77 -3.18
C MET A 17 -24.32 -3.01 -2.02
N ASP A 18 -23.17 -2.39 -2.24
CA ASP A 18 -22.33 -1.73 -1.22
C ASP A 18 -22.04 -2.63 0.01
N LYS A 19 -21.71 -3.90 -0.23
CA LYS A 19 -21.43 -4.85 0.86
C LYS A 19 -20.49 -5.97 0.45
N MET A 20 -19.84 -6.57 1.43
CA MET A 20 -19.17 -7.86 1.27
C MET A 20 -20.18 -8.97 1.03
N ILE A 21 -19.88 -9.85 0.10
CA ILE A 21 -20.66 -11.07 -0.18
C ILE A 21 -19.82 -12.30 0.08
N ASN A 22 -20.47 -13.36 0.53
CA ASN A 22 -19.90 -14.70 0.67
C ASN A 22 -20.86 -15.67 -0.03
N SER A 23 -20.46 -16.20 -1.18
CA SER A 23 -21.29 -17.02 -2.06
C SER A 23 -20.67 -18.41 -2.24
N LYS A 24 -21.50 -19.44 -2.36
CA LYS A 24 -21.10 -20.83 -2.63
C LYS A 24 -21.55 -21.26 -4.01
N ASN A 25 -20.91 -22.31 -4.52
CA ASN A 25 -21.26 -22.93 -5.82
C ASN A 25 -21.21 -21.94 -6.99
N ILE A 26 -20.33 -20.96 -6.90
CA ILE A 26 -20.13 -19.95 -7.93
C ILE A 26 -18.99 -20.38 -8.83
N GLU A 27 -19.16 -20.12 -10.11
CA GLU A 27 -18.15 -20.25 -11.14
C GLU A 27 -17.85 -18.87 -11.74
N ILE A 28 -16.65 -18.71 -12.33
CA ILE A 28 -16.21 -17.46 -12.91
C ILE A 28 -15.63 -17.78 -14.30
N ILE A 29 -16.10 -17.06 -15.32
CA ILE A 29 -15.47 -17.08 -16.67
C ILE A 29 -14.62 -15.84 -16.86
N ILE A 30 -13.41 -16.09 -17.35
CA ILE A 30 -12.40 -15.08 -17.61
C ILE A 30 -12.03 -15.13 -19.08
N ASP A 31 -12.01 -13.97 -19.72
CA ASP A 31 -11.52 -13.80 -21.09
C ASP A 31 -10.67 -12.52 -21.17
N ASP A 32 -9.55 -12.62 -21.90
CA ASP A 32 -8.55 -11.55 -22.06
C ASP A 32 -8.21 -10.83 -20.73
N GLY A 33 -8.00 -11.65 -19.68
CA GLY A 33 -7.60 -11.16 -18.35
C GLY A 33 -8.72 -10.53 -17.53
N LYS A 34 -9.95 -10.47 -18.03
CA LYS A 34 -11.12 -9.86 -17.35
C LYS A 34 -12.17 -10.89 -17.01
N ILE A 35 -12.86 -10.65 -15.92
CA ILE A 35 -14.03 -11.39 -15.52
C ILE A 35 -15.19 -11.01 -16.44
N ILE A 36 -15.74 -11.97 -17.17
CA ILE A 36 -16.84 -11.72 -18.11
C ILE A 36 -18.18 -12.27 -17.61
N GLU A 37 -18.15 -13.31 -16.77
CA GLU A 37 -19.35 -13.91 -16.20
C GLU A 37 -19.10 -14.47 -14.81
N ILE A 38 -20.11 -14.38 -13.94
CA ILE A 38 -20.11 -14.93 -12.59
C ILE A 38 -21.49 -15.54 -12.35
N GLY A 39 -21.57 -16.80 -12.00
CA GLY A 39 -22.86 -17.48 -11.79
C GLY A 39 -22.71 -18.94 -11.36
N GLU A 40 -23.81 -19.66 -11.37
CA GLU A 40 -23.86 -21.11 -11.13
C GLU A 40 -24.04 -21.84 -12.47
N ASN A 41 -23.43 -23.02 -12.63
CA ASN A 41 -23.57 -23.86 -13.82
C ASN A 41 -23.28 -23.13 -15.13
N LEU A 42 -22.19 -22.36 -15.15
CA LEU A 42 -21.77 -21.65 -16.36
C LEU A 42 -21.31 -22.62 -17.46
N THR A 43 -21.37 -22.16 -18.72
CA THR A 43 -20.94 -22.92 -19.87
C THR A 43 -19.47 -23.34 -19.76
N ASP A 44 -19.13 -24.53 -20.22
CA ASP A 44 -17.75 -24.99 -20.26
C ASP A 44 -16.91 -24.17 -21.25
N THR A 45 -15.63 -24.01 -20.93
CA THR A 45 -14.67 -23.25 -21.73
C THR A 45 -13.45 -24.12 -22.07
N ASP A 46 -12.57 -23.62 -22.96
CA ASP A 46 -11.38 -24.37 -23.42
C ASP A 46 -10.41 -24.75 -22.30
N TYR A 47 -10.37 -23.92 -21.23
CA TYR A 47 -9.50 -24.12 -20.07
C TYR A 47 -10.31 -24.10 -18.78
N PHE A 48 -9.96 -24.99 -17.87
CA PHE A 48 -10.58 -25.13 -16.58
C PHE A 48 -9.54 -25.03 -15.46
N PHE A 49 -9.78 -24.16 -14.48
CA PHE A 49 -9.00 -24.06 -13.26
C PHE A 49 -9.85 -24.58 -12.08
N ASP A 50 -9.40 -25.67 -11.47
CA ASP A 50 -10.08 -26.31 -10.35
C ASP A 50 -9.68 -25.64 -9.02
N CYS A 51 -10.62 -24.93 -8.40
CA CYS A 51 -10.42 -24.31 -7.07
C CYS A 51 -10.57 -25.33 -5.91
N LYS A 52 -10.81 -26.61 -6.18
CA LYS A 52 -10.80 -27.73 -5.21
C LYS A 52 -11.69 -27.48 -3.99
N ASN A 53 -12.85 -26.88 -4.18
CA ASN A 53 -13.79 -26.47 -3.13
C ASN A 53 -13.17 -25.59 -2.03
N LYS A 54 -12.21 -24.73 -2.40
CA LYS A 54 -11.50 -23.84 -1.49
C LYS A 54 -12.07 -22.43 -1.51
N LEU A 55 -11.60 -21.63 -0.55
CA LEU A 55 -11.88 -20.20 -0.46
C LEU A 55 -11.21 -19.46 -1.63
N VAL A 56 -11.95 -18.53 -2.23
CA VAL A 56 -11.48 -17.62 -3.30
C VAL A 56 -11.76 -16.17 -2.88
N THR A 57 -10.77 -15.32 -3.03
CA THR A 57 -10.87 -13.87 -2.77
C THR A 57 -10.25 -13.07 -3.90
N PRO A 58 -10.52 -11.75 -4.01
CA PRO A 58 -9.68 -10.87 -4.82
C PRO A 58 -8.23 -10.94 -4.37
N GLY A 59 -7.29 -10.64 -5.26
CA GLY A 59 -5.92 -10.34 -4.91
C GLY A 59 -5.85 -9.12 -4.00
N PHE A 60 -4.93 -9.15 -3.03
CA PHE A 60 -4.72 -7.99 -2.16
C PHE A 60 -4.13 -6.81 -2.92
N VAL A 61 -4.50 -5.62 -2.49
CA VAL A 61 -3.93 -4.36 -2.92
C VAL A 61 -3.21 -3.75 -1.73
N ASP A 62 -1.89 -3.59 -1.85
CA ASP A 62 -1.09 -2.92 -0.83
C ASP A 62 -0.89 -1.47 -1.23
N SER A 63 -1.63 -0.58 -0.60
CA SER A 63 -1.73 0.81 -1.04
C SER A 63 -0.72 1.76 -0.41
N HIS A 64 0.28 1.23 0.33
CA HIS A 64 1.32 2.05 0.95
C HIS A 64 2.57 1.23 1.23
N THR A 65 3.64 1.41 0.41
CA THR A 65 4.94 0.75 0.63
C THR A 65 6.12 1.61 0.15
N HIS A 66 7.32 1.30 0.69
CA HIS A 66 8.59 1.94 0.31
C HIS A 66 9.61 0.89 -0.15
N PRO A 67 9.39 0.17 -1.25
CA PRO A 67 10.15 -1.02 -1.60
C PRO A 67 11.53 -0.73 -2.22
N VAL A 68 11.84 0.54 -2.57
CA VAL A 68 13.09 0.92 -3.23
C VAL A 68 14.16 1.26 -2.21
N PHE A 69 14.75 0.24 -1.62
CA PHE A 69 15.90 0.37 -0.72
C PHE A 69 16.94 -0.72 -0.98
N LEU A 70 18.18 -0.52 -0.56
CA LEU A 70 19.26 -1.49 -0.79
C LEU A 70 19.32 -2.52 0.34
N ASN A 71 19.50 -2.08 1.57
CA ASN A 71 19.75 -2.91 2.74
C ASN A 71 18.61 -2.82 3.74
N TYR A 72 18.38 -3.90 4.48
CA TYR A 72 17.56 -3.87 5.68
C TYR A 72 18.27 -3.16 6.82
N ARG A 73 17.55 -2.83 7.88
CA ARG A 73 18.04 -2.10 9.05
C ARG A 73 17.85 -2.95 10.32
N GLU A 74 18.20 -4.23 10.23
CA GLU A 74 18.09 -5.22 11.32
C GLU A 74 18.94 -4.85 12.54
N ASP A 75 20.08 -4.18 12.34
CA ASP A 75 20.90 -3.66 13.42
C ASP A 75 20.13 -2.64 14.28
N GLU A 76 19.36 -1.77 13.62
CA GLU A 76 18.52 -0.77 14.31
C GLU A 76 17.36 -1.42 15.06
N PHE A 77 16.81 -2.51 14.52
CA PHE A 77 15.82 -3.31 15.25
C PHE A 77 16.44 -3.83 16.56
N HIS A 78 17.66 -4.36 16.53
CA HIS A 78 18.36 -4.80 17.72
C HIS A 78 18.62 -3.65 18.71
N MET A 79 19.09 -2.49 18.24
CA MET A 79 19.30 -1.31 19.07
C MET A 79 17.99 -0.87 19.76
N ARG A 80 16.89 -0.86 19.02
CA ARG A 80 15.57 -0.45 19.52
C ARG A 80 15.04 -1.38 20.62
N ILE A 81 15.10 -2.70 20.42
CA ILE A 81 14.70 -3.66 21.46
C ILE A 81 15.62 -3.66 22.67
N SER A 82 16.85 -3.15 22.51
CA SER A 82 17.80 -2.90 23.62
C SER A 82 17.53 -1.59 24.36
N GLY A 83 16.50 -0.82 23.97
CA GLY A 83 16.05 0.39 24.65
C GLY A 83 16.65 1.69 24.15
N LEU A 84 17.40 1.70 23.03
CA LEU A 84 17.87 2.95 22.43
C LEU A 84 16.73 3.74 21.82
N SER A 85 16.74 5.06 22.03
CA SER A 85 15.78 5.97 21.39
C SER A 85 16.08 6.12 19.88
N TYR A 86 15.11 6.61 19.13
CA TYR A 86 15.30 6.90 17.70
C TYR A 86 16.46 7.89 17.47
N GLU A 87 16.56 8.94 18.31
CA GLU A 87 17.64 9.92 18.24
C GLU A 87 19.02 9.29 18.50
N GLN A 88 19.14 8.40 19.50
CA GLN A 88 20.38 7.67 19.75
C GLN A 88 20.76 6.76 18.58
N ILE A 89 19.79 6.10 17.94
CA ILE A 89 20.01 5.27 16.75
C ILE A 89 20.50 6.13 15.58
N SER A 90 19.86 7.28 15.34
CA SER A 90 20.25 8.21 14.29
C SER A 90 21.68 8.73 14.50
N ASN A 91 22.02 9.16 15.73
CA ASN A 91 23.35 9.64 16.09
C ASN A 91 24.44 8.57 15.96
N ASN A 92 24.08 7.30 16.00
CA ASN A 92 24.99 6.16 15.75
C ASN A 92 25.09 5.79 14.25
N GLY A 93 24.67 6.67 13.35
CA GLY A 93 24.74 6.46 11.90
C GLY A 93 23.64 5.55 11.34
N GLY A 94 22.56 5.38 12.10
CA GLY A 94 21.33 4.69 11.68
C GLY A 94 20.30 5.67 11.08
N GLY A 95 19.06 5.26 11.10
CA GLY A 95 17.93 6.07 10.61
C GLY A 95 17.79 6.07 9.10
N ILE A 96 16.95 6.97 8.61
CA ILE A 96 16.62 7.07 7.19
C ILE A 96 17.87 7.40 6.35
N LEU A 97 18.83 8.17 6.88
CA LEU A 97 20.07 8.57 6.21
C LEU A 97 20.89 7.35 5.74
N LYS A 98 20.93 6.27 6.53
CA LYS A 98 21.60 5.00 6.14
C LYS A 98 20.98 4.44 4.84
N SER A 99 19.66 4.46 4.73
CA SER A 99 18.93 4.00 3.53
C SER A 99 19.16 4.95 2.35
N ILE A 100 19.14 6.26 2.56
CA ILE A 100 19.40 7.30 1.54
C ILE A 100 20.78 7.11 0.94
N ASN A 101 21.81 7.04 1.76
CA ASN A 101 23.20 6.85 1.31
C ASN A 101 23.36 5.53 0.54
N ALA A 102 22.74 4.46 0.99
CA ALA A 102 22.76 3.18 0.31
C ALA A 102 22.11 3.24 -1.08
N VAL A 103 20.95 3.87 -1.20
CA VAL A 103 20.23 4.04 -2.48
C VAL A 103 21.00 4.99 -3.41
N LYS A 104 21.53 6.11 -2.92
CA LYS A 104 22.34 7.05 -3.73
C LYS A 104 23.52 6.34 -4.40
N ASN A 105 24.22 5.48 -3.66
CA ASN A 105 25.46 4.80 -4.12
C ASN A 105 25.18 3.48 -4.88
N ALA A 106 24.00 2.91 -4.80
CA ALA A 106 23.67 1.67 -5.50
C ALA A 106 23.50 1.87 -7.01
N SER A 107 23.92 0.88 -7.79
CA SER A 107 23.59 0.82 -9.21
C SER A 107 22.09 0.58 -9.40
N GLU A 108 21.55 1.08 -10.50
CA GLU A 108 20.13 0.88 -10.85
C GLU A 108 19.79 -0.61 -11.01
N SER A 109 20.68 -1.38 -11.65
CA SER A 109 20.53 -2.83 -11.84
C SER A 109 20.47 -3.61 -10.52
N LEU A 110 21.26 -3.22 -9.52
CA LEU A 110 21.22 -3.83 -8.20
C LEU A 110 19.88 -3.53 -7.48
N LEU A 111 19.41 -2.31 -7.54
CA LEU A 111 18.11 -1.93 -6.98
C LEU A 111 16.95 -2.67 -7.68
N VAL A 112 16.98 -2.78 -9.01
CA VAL A 112 16.00 -3.57 -9.79
C VAL A 112 15.96 -5.01 -9.31
N SER A 113 17.12 -5.66 -9.13
CA SER A 113 17.18 -7.04 -8.61
C SER A 113 16.56 -7.17 -7.21
N LYS A 114 16.84 -6.21 -6.30
CA LYS A 114 16.28 -6.20 -4.94
C LYS A 114 14.77 -5.96 -4.93
N VAL A 115 14.30 -4.99 -5.70
CA VAL A 115 12.87 -4.69 -5.79
C VAL A 115 12.10 -5.84 -6.42
N LYS A 116 12.65 -6.46 -7.48
CA LYS A 116 12.04 -7.65 -8.10
C LYS A 116 11.84 -8.77 -7.08
N SER A 117 12.87 -9.13 -6.29
CA SER A 117 12.76 -10.18 -5.28
C SER A 117 11.70 -9.86 -4.22
N ARG A 118 11.50 -8.57 -3.86
CA ARG A 118 10.44 -8.14 -2.95
C ARG A 118 9.06 -8.31 -3.59
N MET A 119 8.93 -8.01 -4.86
CA MET A 119 7.66 -8.20 -5.60
C MET A 119 7.32 -9.68 -5.76
N ASP A 120 8.32 -10.55 -5.99
CA ASP A 120 8.13 -12.01 -5.97
C ASP A 120 7.51 -12.48 -4.61
N GLU A 121 7.98 -11.91 -3.49
CA GLU A 121 7.44 -12.26 -2.16
C GLU A 121 6.04 -11.70 -1.92
N PHE A 122 5.76 -10.44 -2.30
CA PHE A 122 4.41 -9.87 -2.24
C PHE A 122 3.41 -10.74 -3.01
N LEU A 123 3.78 -11.16 -4.22
CA LEU A 123 2.92 -11.99 -5.06
C LEU A 123 2.63 -13.35 -4.41
N ARG A 124 3.66 -14.00 -3.85
CA ARG A 124 3.51 -15.27 -3.11
C ARG A 124 2.58 -15.13 -1.90
N LEU A 125 2.52 -13.94 -1.30
CA LEU A 125 1.66 -13.61 -0.16
C LEU A 125 0.28 -13.10 -0.58
N GLY A 126 -0.07 -13.19 -1.89
CA GLY A 126 -1.40 -12.89 -2.42
C GLY A 126 -1.64 -11.45 -2.81
N THR A 127 -0.61 -10.59 -2.73
CA THR A 127 -0.72 -9.19 -3.18
C THR A 127 -0.49 -9.12 -4.67
N THR A 128 -1.44 -8.56 -5.40
CA THR A 128 -1.42 -8.46 -6.88
C THR A 128 -1.18 -7.05 -7.38
N THR A 129 -1.33 -6.05 -6.51
CA THR A 129 -1.04 -4.64 -6.80
C THR A 129 -0.38 -3.99 -5.59
N VAL A 130 0.71 -3.25 -5.81
CA VAL A 130 1.51 -2.58 -4.76
C VAL A 130 1.75 -1.14 -5.15
N GLU A 131 1.42 -0.21 -4.27
CA GLU A 131 1.87 1.18 -4.39
C GLU A 131 3.33 1.26 -3.94
N CYS A 132 4.17 1.91 -4.75
CA CYS A 132 5.61 1.92 -4.57
C CYS A 132 6.14 3.35 -4.54
N LYS A 133 6.61 3.78 -3.36
CA LYS A 133 7.17 5.12 -3.18
C LYS A 133 8.67 5.14 -3.52
N SER A 134 9.13 6.26 -4.06
CA SER A 134 10.54 6.67 -4.03
C SER A 134 10.91 7.13 -2.60
N GLY A 135 11.62 8.21 -2.39
CA GLY A 135 11.76 8.83 -1.06
C GLY A 135 13.01 8.42 -0.26
N TYR A 136 13.87 7.61 -0.85
CA TYR A 136 15.22 7.36 -0.33
C TYR A 136 16.32 7.96 -1.20
N GLY A 137 15.97 8.94 -2.05
CA GLY A 137 16.92 9.69 -2.83
C GLY A 137 17.23 11.05 -2.25
N LEU A 138 16.18 11.80 -2.00
CA LEU A 138 16.18 13.19 -1.53
C LEU A 138 17.03 14.13 -2.40
N ASP A 139 17.25 13.76 -3.65
CA ASP A 139 17.77 14.60 -4.72
C ASP A 139 17.15 14.21 -6.06
N THR A 140 17.14 15.14 -7.02
CA THR A 140 16.47 14.95 -8.32
C THR A 140 16.95 13.68 -9.04
N LYS A 141 18.26 13.45 -9.09
CA LYS A 141 18.85 12.32 -9.84
C LYS A 141 18.44 10.97 -9.23
N THR A 142 18.47 10.88 -7.90
CA THR A 142 18.21 9.62 -7.18
C THR A 142 16.72 9.32 -7.09
N GLU A 143 15.86 10.34 -6.96
CA GLU A 143 14.40 10.14 -7.03
C GLU A 143 13.97 9.66 -8.42
N LEU A 144 14.48 10.27 -9.50
CA LEU A 144 14.27 9.80 -10.87
C LEU A 144 14.79 8.36 -11.07
N LYS A 145 15.95 8.02 -10.48
CA LYS A 145 16.49 6.65 -10.51
C LYS A 145 15.54 5.66 -9.81
N SER A 146 15.05 6.01 -8.62
CA SER A 146 14.12 5.17 -7.86
C SER A 146 12.84 4.87 -8.63
N LEU A 147 12.27 5.86 -9.30
CA LEU A 147 11.09 5.69 -10.15
C LEU A 147 11.39 4.84 -11.40
N ARG A 148 12.56 4.98 -12.03
CA ARG A 148 12.95 4.06 -13.12
C ARG A 148 13.07 2.63 -12.64
N VAL A 149 13.65 2.39 -11.46
CA VAL A 149 13.71 1.05 -10.86
C VAL A 149 12.32 0.44 -10.69
N ILE A 150 11.36 1.21 -10.19
CA ILE A 150 9.96 0.77 -10.07
C ILE A 150 9.39 0.40 -11.46
N ASN A 151 9.59 1.28 -12.44
CA ASN A 151 9.08 1.07 -13.80
C ASN A 151 9.71 -0.17 -14.46
N ASP A 152 11.03 -0.32 -14.36
CA ASP A 152 11.77 -1.44 -14.96
C ASP A 152 11.35 -2.80 -14.39
N VAL A 153 11.01 -2.83 -13.09
CA VAL A 153 10.43 -4.04 -12.47
C VAL A 153 8.99 -4.23 -12.93
N ASN A 154 8.16 -3.19 -12.91
CA ASN A 154 6.76 -3.25 -13.29
C ASN A 154 6.55 -3.76 -14.73
N GLU A 155 7.41 -3.38 -15.66
CA GLU A 155 7.34 -3.84 -17.05
C GLU A 155 7.66 -5.34 -17.23
N LYS A 156 8.35 -5.96 -16.27
CA LYS A 156 8.88 -7.33 -16.37
C LYS A 156 8.30 -8.29 -15.34
N HIS A 157 7.48 -7.78 -14.41
CA HIS A 157 6.91 -8.55 -13.32
C HIS A 157 5.38 -8.63 -13.44
N GLU A 158 4.80 -9.72 -12.97
CA GLU A 158 3.35 -9.92 -13.07
C GLU A 158 2.54 -9.04 -12.10
N ILE A 159 3.13 -8.55 -10.99
CA ILE A 159 2.48 -7.67 -10.04
C ILE A 159 2.34 -6.25 -10.63
N ASP A 160 1.20 -5.60 -10.45
CA ASP A 160 1.06 -4.19 -10.83
C ASP A 160 1.73 -3.31 -9.76
N MET A 161 2.71 -2.50 -10.16
CA MET A 161 3.35 -1.51 -9.29
C MET A 161 2.84 -0.11 -9.63
N ILE A 162 2.38 0.63 -8.62
CA ILE A 162 1.83 1.98 -8.78
C ILE A 162 2.84 3.00 -8.23
N PRO A 163 3.58 3.70 -9.10
CA PRO A 163 4.69 4.56 -8.66
C PRO A 163 4.20 5.85 -8.00
N THR A 164 4.80 6.18 -6.85
CA THR A 164 4.59 7.42 -6.10
C THR A 164 5.91 8.16 -5.93
N PHE A 165 5.96 9.43 -6.32
CA PHE A 165 7.07 10.31 -6.00
C PHE A 165 6.95 10.78 -4.55
N MET A 166 8.02 10.63 -3.77
CA MET A 166 8.08 11.05 -2.37
C MET A 166 9.39 11.77 -2.02
N GLY A 167 9.81 12.74 -2.81
CA GLY A 167 10.99 13.57 -2.47
C GLY A 167 10.81 14.32 -1.15
N ALA A 168 9.58 14.51 -0.70
CA ALA A 168 9.24 15.11 0.57
C ALA A 168 9.07 14.06 1.69
N HIS A 169 10.02 13.13 1.82
CA HIS A 169 10.04 12.09 2.85
C HIS A 169 10.81 12.55 4.11
N ASP A 170 11.94 13.23 3.93
CA ASP A 170 12.75 13.84 4.99
C ASP A 170 13.56 15.01 4.42
N PHE A 171 14.26 15.73 5.27
CA PHE A 171 15.20 16.76 4.86
C PHE A 171 16.61 16.18 4.79
N PRO A 172 17.33 16.31 3.65
CA PRO A 172 18.72 15.90 3.56
C PRO A 172 19.62 16.83 4.40
N GLU A 173 20.75 16.31 4.91
CA GLU A 173 21.67 17.02 5.83
C GLU A 173 22.08 18.42 5.31
N GLU A 174 22.32 18.54 4.00
CA GLU A 174 22.68 19.79 3.35
C GLU A 174 21.60 20.88 3.44
N TYR A 175 20.35 20.51 3.74
CA TYR A 175 19.22 21.43 3.90
C TYR A 175 18.69 21.53 5.33
N GLU A 176 19.35 20.95 6.34
CA GLU A 176 18.93 20.98 7.74
C GLU A 176 18.66 22.41 8.23
N ASN A 177 19.51 23.37 7.85
CA ASN A 177 19.38 24.79 8.19
C ASN A 177 18.70 25.64 7.10
N ASN A 178 18.21 25.03 6.02
CA ASN A 178 17.53 25.72 4.92
C ASN A 178 16.38 24.86 4.35
N ARG A 179 15.43 24.48 5.18
CA ARG A 179 14.32 23.58 4.82
C ARG A 179 13.47 24.13 3.67
N ASP A 180 13.20 25.43 3.64
CA ASP A 180 12.46 26.07 2.54
C ASP A 180 13.21 25.98 1.21
N GLY A 181 14.55 26.06 1.23
CA GLY A 181 15.36 25.83 0.03
C GLY A 181 15.23 24.40 -0.50
N TYR A 182 15.03 23.41 0.37
CA TYR A 182 14.73 22.05 -0.08
C TYR A 182 13.31 21.94 -0.66
N VAL A 183 12.34 22.62 -0.08
CA VAL A 183 10.97 22.70 -0.63
C VAL A 183 10.99 23.35 -2.01
N ASP A 184 11.80 24.39 -2.20
CA ASP A 184 12.00 25.03 -3.51
C ASP A 184 12.63 24.05 -4.51
N LEU A 185 13.66 23.28 -4.12
CA LEU A 185 14.24 22.22 -4.95
C LEU A 185 13.20 21.17 -5.37
N ILE A 186 12.36 20.71 -4.43
CA ILE A 186 11.27 19.77 -4.75
C ILE A 186 10.31 20.39 -5.78
N CYS A 187 9.89 21.63 -5.55
CA CYS A 187 8.89 22.29 -6.38
C CYS A 187 9.44 22.71 -7.76
N ASP A 188 10.62 23.28 -7.81
CA ASP A 188 11.11 23.96 -9.02
C ASP A 188 12.01 23.07 -9.88
N GLU A 189 12.54 21.98 -9.32
CA GLU A 189 13.39 21.05 -10.04
C GLU A 189 12.85 19.62 -10.04
N MET A 190 12.61 19.01 -8.85
CA MET A 190 12.22 17.59 -8.79
C MET A 190 10.90 17.35 -9.50
N ILE A 191 9.80 17.99 -9.09
CA ILE A 191 8.45 17.76 -9.62
C ILE A 191 8.38 17.97 -11.14
N PRO A 192 8.95 19.05 -11.73
CA PRO A 192 9.00 19.19 -13.19
C PRO A 192 9.72 18.04 -13.90
N ASN A 193 10.85 17.57 -13.35
CA ASN A 193 11.61 16.46 -13.93
C ASN A 193 10.88 15.12 -13.77
N ILE A 194 10.21 14.87 -12.62
CA ILE A 194 9.39 13.70 -12.35
C ILE A 194 8.18 13.65 -13.33
N SER A 195 7.50 14.77 -13.51
CA SER A 195 6.42 14.87 -14.47
C SER A 195 6.90 14.62 -15.91
N LYS A 196 8.05 15.20 -16.30
CA LYS A 196 8.66 14.95 -17.61
C LYS A 196 9.05 13.48 -17.80
N GLN A 197 9.47 12.78 -16.73
CA GLN A 197 9.75 11.35 -16.77
C GLN A 197 8.47 10.53 -17.03
N GLY A 198 7.31 10.97 -16.54
CA GLY A 198 5.99 10.39 -16.82
C GLY A 198 5.71 9.04 -16.14
N ILE A 199 6.51 8.66 -15.12
CA ILE A 199 6.37 7.38 -14.41
C ILE A 199 5.44 7.52 -13.20
N ALA A 200 5.66 8.52 -12.33
CA ALA A 200 4.91 8.70 -11.10
C ALA A 200 3.44 9.06 -11.37
N LYS A 201 2.54 8.39 -10.65
CA LYS A 201 1.10 8.69 -10.62
C LYS A 201 0.75 9.63 -9.46
N PHE A 202 1.39 9.43 -8.33
CA PHE A 202 1.13 10.16 -7.10
C PHE A 202 2.34 10.99 -6.68
N ASN A 203 2.05 12.03 -5.87
CA ASN A 203 3.01 12.79 -5.08
C ASN A 203 2.62 12.67 -3.60
N ASP A 204 3.54 12.21 -2.76
CA ASP A 204 3.32 12.03 -1.33
C ASP A 204 4.25 12.93 -0.52
N VAL A 205 3.75 13.43 0.61
CA VAL A 205 4.48 14.31 1.53
C VAL A 205 4.34 13.82 2.96
N PHE A 206 5.43 13.73 3.69
CA PHE A 206 5.43 13.43 5.11
C PHE A 206 5.12 14.70 5.92
N CYS A 207 3.82 14.95 6.15
CA CYS A 207 3.32 16.11 6.87
C CYS A 207 3.25 15.83 8.38
N GLU A 208 4.30 16.18 9.11
CA GLU A 208 4.42 15.87 10.54
C GLU A 208 5.35 16.88 11.24
N ASN A 209 5.18 17.04 12.55
CA ASN A 209 6.09 17.84 13.37
C ASN A 209 7.53 17.31 13.28
N GLY A 210 8.46 18.19 12.95
CA GLY A 210 9.87 17.84 12.73
C GLY A 210 10.20 17.51 11.26
N TYR A 211 9.20 17.18 10.44
CA TYR A 211 9.27 16.97 8.99
C TYR A 211 8.66 18.15 8.23
N PHE A 212 7.86 17.89 7.19
CA PHE A 212 7.23 18.97 6.43
C PHE A 212 6.01 19.52 7.17
N ASN A 213 5.98 20.84 7.36
CA ASN A 213 4.86 21.51 7.98
C ASN A 213 3.69 21.73 6.99
N ILE A 214 2.57 22.24 7.50
CA ILE A 214 1.34 22.49 6.73
C ILE A 214 1.57 23.34 5.49
N GLU A 215 2.30 24.47 5.61
CA GLU A 215 2.52 25.39 4.49
C GLU A 215 3.45 24.80 3.43
N GLN A 216 4.52 24.12 3.86
CA GLN A 216 5.44 23.40 2.97
C GLN A 216 4.71 22.30 2.22
N THR A 217 3.86 21.52 2.92
CA THR A 217 3.04 20.48 2.32
C THR A 217 2.06 21.04 1.30
N LYS A 218 1.35 22.14 1.60
CA LYS A 218 0.47 22.83 0.65
C LYS A 218 1.20 23.20 -0.64
N LYS A 219 2.39 23.81 -0.51
CA LYS A 219 3.20 24.24 -1.64
C LYS A 219 3.60 23.05 -2.54
N ILE A 220 4.10 21.97 -1.94
CA ILE A 220 4.55 20.78 -2.68
C ILE A 220 3.36 20.09 -3.37
N ILE A 221 2.23 19.90 -2.66
CA ILE A 221 1.04 19.26 -3.22
C ILE A 221 0.43 20.09 -4.34
N ALA A 222 0.32 21.40 -4.17
CA ALA A 222 -0.17 22.30 -5.23
C ALA A 222 0.69 22.17 -6.49
N LYS A 223 2.02 22.24 -6.32
CA LYS A 223 2.95 22.08 -7.44
C LYS A 223 2.81 20.70 -8.11
N GLY A 224 2.73 19.62 -7.33
CA GLY A 224 2.50 18.27 -7.88
C GLY A 224 1.26 18.20 -8.76
N ARG A 225 0.16 18.80 -8.33
CA ARG A 225 -1.09 18.88 -9.12
C ARG A 225 -0.94 19.64 -10.42
N ASP A 226 -0.26 20.78 -10.41
CA ASP A 226 0.02 21.57 -11.62
C ASP A 226 0.75 20.74 -12.67
N PHE A 227 1.50 19.72 -12.22
CA PHE A 227 2.23 18.77 -13.05
C PHE A 227 1.55 17.40 -13.22
N GLY A 228 0.26 17.28 -12.85
CA GLY A 228 -0.58 16.11 -13.11
C GLY A 228 -0.46 14.96 -12.10
N LEU A 229 0.29 15.15 -11.00
CA LEU A 229 0.42 14.15 -9.94
C LEU A 229 -0.77 14.19 -8.98
N GLN A 230 -1.27 13.02 -8.59
CA GLN A 230 -2.33 12.90 -7.59
C GLN A 230 -1.74 12.98 -6.18
N PRO A 231 -2.32 13.76 -5.25
CA PRO A 231 -1.75 13.94 -3.93
C PRO A 231 -2.08 12.80 -2.97
N ARG A 232 -1.11 12.46 -2.13
CA ARG A 232 -1.23 11.63 -0.92
C ARG A 232 -0.49 12.31 0.22
N ILE A 233 -0.79 12.00 1.46
CA ILE A 233 -0.12 12.58 2.63
C ILE A 233 0.05 11.51 3.72
N HIS A 234 1.28 11.34 4.23
CA HIS A 234 1.50 10.78 5.56
C HIS A 234 1.03 11.80 6.57
N ALA A 235 0.11 11.45 7.43
CA ALA A 235 -0.62 12.39 8.28
C ALA A 235 -0.74 11.88 9.72
N ASP A 236 -0.52 12.76 10.69
CA ASP A 236 -0.79 12.53 12.10
C ASP A 236 -0.24 11.18 12.62
N GLU A 237 1.01 10.86 12.25
CA GLU A 237 1.67 9.61 12.65
C GLU A 237 2.17 9.68 14.09
N PHE A 238 2.79 10.81 14.47
CA PHE A 238 3.40 11.00 15.80
C PHE A 238 2.67 12.02 16.65
N SER A 239 1.91 12.92 16.01
CA SER A 239 1.17 13.99 16.68
C SER A 239 -0.09 14.36 15.89
N ASP A 240 -1.10 14.91 16.56
CA ASP A 240 -2.24 15.59 15.92
C ASP A 240 -1.74 16.93 15.34
N SER A 241 -1.04 16.84 14.21
CA SER A 241 -0.39 17.98 13.55
C SER A 241 -1.35 18.83 12.72
N GLY A 242 -2.59 18.36 12.53
CA GLY A 242 -3.58 18.94 11.62
C GLY A 242 -3.41 18.46 10.17
N ALA A 243 -2.52 17.51 9.93
CA ALA A 243 -2.27 16.97 8.58
C ALA A 243 -3.50 16.27 7.98
N ALA A 244 -4.34 15.62 8.80
CA ALA A 244 -5.60 15.05 8.32
C ALA A 244 -6.60 16.13 7.88
N CYS A 245 -6.68 17.26 8.57
CA CYS A 245 -7.48 18.41 8.12
C CYS A 245 -6.95 18.99 6.80
N LEU A 246 -5.63 19.09 6.67
CA LEU A 246 -4.98 19.52 5.43
C LEU A 246 -5.25 18.53 4.28
N ALA A 247 -5.18 17.23 4.54
CA ALA A 247 -5.50 16.20 3.55
C ALA A 247 -6.91 16.37 2.99
N ALA A 248 -7.87 16.69 3.85
CA ALA A 248 -9.24 16.99 3.47
C ALA A 248 -9.35 18.29 2.65
N GLU A 249 -8.73 19.40 3.12
CA GLU A 249 -8.67 20.68 2.39
C GLU A 249 -8.11 20.49 0.97
N LEU A 250 -7.02 19.74 0.88
CA LEU A 250 -6.35 19.46 -0.39
C LEU A 250 -7.02 18.33 -1.20
N LYS A 251 -8.08 17.70 -0.72
CA LYS A 251 -8.77 16.60 -1.42
C LYS A 251 -7.78 15.56 -1.94
N VAL A 252 -6.93 15.04 -1.06
CA VAL A 252 -5.96 14.01 -1.42
C VAL A 252 -6.64 12.66 -1.68
N ALA A 253 -5.95 11.76 -2.39
CA ALA A 253 -6.47 10.41 -2.63
C ALA A 253 -6.53 9.58 -1.35
N SER A 254 -5.56 9.78 -0.45
CA SER A 254 -5.47 9.08 0.83
C SER A 254 -4.66 9.88 1.85
N ALA A 255 -5.11 9.85 3.12
CA ALA A 255 -4.35 10.25 4.29
C ALA A 255 -3.91 8.99 5.04
N ASP A 256 -2.62 8.82 5.23
CA ASP A 256 -2.02 7.57 5.65
C ASP A 256 -1.45 7.68 7.08
N HIS A 257 -1.38 6.58 7.86
CA HIS A 257 -1.03 6.44 9.27
C HIS A 257 -2.14 6.80 10.25
N LEU A 258 -2.38 8.04 10.55
CA LEU A 258 -3.49 8.57 11.36
C LEU A 258 -3.54 8.05 12.80
N MET A 259 -2.39 7.68 13.40
CA MET A 259 -2.34 7.14 14.75
C MET A 259 -2.74 8.19 15.83
N GLU A 260 -2.49 9.44 15.55
CA GLU A 260 -2.74 10.57 16.47
C GLU A 260 -3.90 11.47 16.01
N ILE A 261 -4.64 11.09 14.96
CA ILE A 261 -5.74 11.90 14.41
C ILE A 261 -6.77 12.29 15.48
N GLY A 262 -7.07 13.59 15.55
CA GLY A 262 -8.12 14.13 16.40
C GLY A 262 -9.51 14.09 15.75
N SER A 263 -10.56 14.44 16.54
CA SER A 263 -11.94 14.44 16.06
C SER A 263 -12.16 15.36 14.84
N LYS A 264 -11.55 16.54 14.84
CA LYS A 264 -11.63 17.48 13.72
C LYS A 264 -11.08 16.89 12.42
N GLY A 265 -9.96 16.15 12.51
CA GLY A 265 -9.39 15.43 11.37
C GLY A 265 -10.35 14.36 10.85
N ILE A 266 -10.96 13.58 11.76
CA ILE A 266 -11.94 12.54 11.39
C ILE A 266 -13.14 13.17 10.66
N ASP A 267 -13.73 14.23 11.20
CA ASP A 267 -14.87 14.95 10.61
C ASP A 267 -14.50 15.47 9.21
N ALA A 268 -13.32 16.07 9.08
CA ALA A 268 -12.83 16.60 7.80
C ALA A 268 -12.64 15.51 6.73
N LEU A 269 -12.10 14.33 7.11
CA LEU A 269 -11.97 13.19 6.18
C LEU A 269 -13.34 12.72 5.67
N VAL A 270 -14.34 12.63 6.56
CA VAL A 270 -15.73 12.23 6.19
C VAL A 270 -16.34 13.23 5.22
N GLU A 271 -16.33 14.52 5.58
CA GLU A 271 -16.93 15.59 4.78
C GLU A 271 -16.37 15.69 3.36
N ASN A 272 -15.10 15.32 3.18
CA ASN A 272 -14.41 15.40 1.89
C ASN A 272 -14.19 14.02 1.22
N ASN A 273 -14.74 12.94 1.77
CA ASN A 273 -14.60 11.57 1.26
C ASN A 273 -13.13 11.13 1.08
N ILE A 274 -12.25 11.53 2.00
CA ILE A 274 -10.86 11.13 1.98
C ILE A 274 -10.71 9.73 2.57
N ILE A 275 -9.93 8.87 1.91
CA ILE A 275 -9.67 7.53 2.40
C ILE A 275 -8.59 7.59 3.49
N ALA A 276 -8.82 6.92 4.60
CA ALA A 276 -7.83 6.69 5.65
C ALA A 276 -7.09 5.37 5.38
N THR A 277 -5.77 5.39 5.17
CA THR A 277 -4.97 4.17 5.07
C THR A 277 -4.25 3.91 6.38
N LEU A 278 -4.67 2.88 7.11
CA LEU A 278 -4.10 2.52 8.40
C LEU A 278 -2.96 1.51 8.25
N LEU A 279 -1.92 1.68 9.07
CA LEU A 279 -0.65 0.94 8.98
C LEU A 279 -0.33 0.22 10.30
N PRO A 280 -1.16 -0.78 10.71
CA PRO A 280 -0.99 -1.44 12.01
C PRO A 280 0.32 -2.23 12.10
N GLY A 281 0.92 -2.60 10.96
CA GLY A 281 2.22 -3.25 10.90
C GLY A 281 3.34 -2.40 11.46
N THR A 282 3.34 -1.11 11.16
CA THR A 282 4.32 -0.13 11.65
C THR A 282 4.23 0.04 13.16
N THR A 283 3.01 0.23 13.69
CA THR A 283 2.77 0.32 15.13
C THR A 283 3.28 -0.93 15.85
N PHE A 284 2.96 -2.12 15.32
CA PHE A 284 3.41 -3.41 15.86
C PHE A 284 4.93 -3.56 15.81
N PHE A 285 5.55 -3.32 14.66
CA PHE A 285 6.98 -3.53 14.44
C PHE A 285 7.85 -2.57 15.26
N LEU A 286 7.34 -1.36 15.52
CA LEU A 286 7.96 -0.38 16.42
C LEU A 286 7.72 -0.66 17.91
N GLY A 287 6.94 -1.68 18.26
CA GLY A 287 6.61 -2.01 19.65
C GLY A 287 5.73 -0.95 20.34
N LYS A 288 5.01 -0.12 19.55
CA LYS A 288 4.08 0.87 20.10
C LYS A 288 2.76 0.22 20.50
N HIS A 289 2.08 0.81 21.48
CA HIS A 289 0.81 0.27 22.01
C HIS A 289 -0.42 1.06 21.56
N LYS A 290 -0.24 2.28 21.05
CA LYS A 290 -1.33 3.11 20.55
C LYS A 290 -1.47 2.93 19.06
N TYR A 291 -2.61 2.40 18.65
CA TYR A 291 -3.01 2.22 17.27
C TYR A 291 -3.94 3.36 16.82
N ALA A 292 -4.08 3.53 15.51
CA ALA A 292 -5.03 4.48 14.94
C ALA A 292 -6.46 4.22 15.47
N PRO A 293 -7.27 5.26 15.73
CA PRO A 293 -8.60 5.12 16.34
C PRO A 293 -9.65 4.61 15.35
N TYR A 294 -9.45 3.41 14.80
CA TYR A 294 -10.30 2.78 13.79
C TYR A 294 -11.79 2.86 14.09
N LYS A 295 -12.20 2.51 15.33
CA LYS A 295 -13.63 2.50 15.68
C LYS A 295 -14.29 3.87 15.51
N LYS A 296 -13.62 4.92 15.99
CA LYS A 296 -14.12 6.30 15.85
C LYS A 296 -14.25 6.71 14.38
N MET A 297 -13.24 6.40 13.56
CA MET A 297 -13.28 6.68 12.13
C MET A 297 -14.38 5.87 11.42
N LYS A 298 -14.53 4.59 11.76
CA LYS A 298 -15.58 3.72 11.21
C LYS A 298 -16.99 4.22 11.57
N GLU A 299 -17.22 4.56 12.84
CA GLU A 299 -18.50 5.09 13.32
C GLU A 299 -18.84 6.43 12.67
N ALA A 300 -17.84 7.26 12.38
CA ALA A 300 -18.00 8.51 11.64
C ALA A 300 -18.29 8.31 10.14
N GLY A 301 -18.00 7.13 9.59
CA GLY A 301 -18.25 6.80 8.18
C GLY A 301 -17.05 7.00 7.26
N VAL A 302 -15.84 7.07 7.78
CA VAL A 302 -14.60 7.12 6.95
C VAL A 302 -14.41 5.81 6.21
N ASP A 303 -14.11 5.87 4.91
CA ASP A 303 -13.60 4.71 4.15
C ASP A 303 -12.16 4.39 4.59
N ILE A 304 -11.93 3.16 5.04
CA ILE A 304 -10.67 2.75 5.65
C ILE A 304 -10.00 1.66 4.83
N ALA A 305 -8.79 1.94 4.35
CA ALA A 305 -7.86 0.96 3.80
C ALA A 305 -6.87 0.50 4.87
N ILE A 306 -6.27 -0.68 4.68
CA ILE A 306 -5.11 -1.14 5.45
C ILE A 306 -4.00 -1.52 4.49
N ALA A 307 -2.75 -1.23 4.87
CA ALA A 307 -1.57 -1.50 4.08
C ALA A 307 -0.40 -1.95 4.96
N THR A 308 0.67 -2.44 4.34
CA THR A 308 1.80 -2.98 5.08
C THR A 308 2.75 -1.92 5.62
N ASP A 309 2.88 -0.80 4.92
CA ASP A 309 3.98 0.15 5.11
C ASP A 309 5.36 -0.54 5.02
N TYR A 310 5.48 -1.50 4.11
CA TYR A 310 6.73 -2.23 3.97
C TYR A 310 7.90 -1.31 3.64
N ASN A 311 8.85 -1.25 4.58
CA ASN A 311 10.04 -0.40 4.49
C ASN A 311 11.20 -1.01 5.30
N PRO A 312 12.46 -0.53 5.13
CA PRO A 312 13.61 -1.15 5.81
C PRO A 312 13.71 -0.83 7.31
N GLY A 313 13.00 0.19 7.81
CA GLY A 313 13.22 0.73 9.17
C GLY A 313 12.10 0.46 10.14
N SER A 314 10.90 0.89 9.82
CA SER A 314 9.75 0.89 10.73
C SER A 314 8.80 -0.28 10.51
N CYS A 315 8.83 -0.97 9.36
CA CYS A 315 7.98 -2.14 9.11
C CYS A 315 8.53 -3.07 8.03
N ASN A 316 9.10 -4.19 8.42
CA ASN A 316 9.58 -5.20 7.48
C ASN A 316 8.56 -6.35 7.32
N ILE A 317 7.28 -5.99 7.09
CA ILE A 317 6.17 -6.94 6.93
C ILE A 317 5.58 -6.80 5.54
N GLN A 318 5.64 -7.87 4.71
CA GLN A 318 5.05 -7.94 3.37
C GLN A 318 3.72 -8.71 3.33
N SER A 319 3.36 -9.36 4.43
CA SER A 319 2.20 -10.25 4.50
C SER A 319 0.92 -9.47 4.79
N MET A 320 0.10 -9.24 3.76
CA MET A 320 -1.25 -8.69 3.96
C MET A 320 -2.12 -9.60 4.85
N PRO A 321 -2.08 -10.94 4.77
CA PRO A 321 -2.75 -11.79 5.77
C PRO A 321 -2.36 -11.49 7.21
N PHE A 322 -1.08 -11.16 7.46
CA PHE A 322 -0.64 -10.77 8.80
C PHE A 322 -1.12 -9.37 9.20
N ILE A 323 -1.15 -8.42 8.26
CA ILE A 323 -1.76 -7.09 8.50
C ILE A 323 -3.25 -7.23 8.83
N ILE A 324 -3.99 -8.10 8.14
CA ILE A 324 -5.39 -8.43 8.46
C ILE A 324 -5.48 -8.97 9.90
N THR A 325 -4.58 -9.88 10.30
CA THR A 325 -4.54 -10.39 11.68
C THR A 325 -4.34 -9.28 12.71
N LEU A 326 -3.36 -8.40 12.49
CA LEU A 326 -3.11 -7.26 13.36
C LEU A 326 -4.32 -6.32 13.43
N SER A 327 -4.96 -6.07 12.30
CA SER A 327 -6.17 -5.23 12.23
C SER A 327 -7.33 -5.85 13.02
N CYS A 328 -7.55 -7.14 12.91
CA CYS A 328 -8.60 -7.83 13.70
C CYS A 328 -8.30 -7.79 15.21
N ILE A 329 -7.04 -8.01 15.62
CA ILE A 329 -6.67 -8.09 17.04
C ILE A 329 -6.58 -6.70 17.68
N TYR A 330 -5.85 -5.77 17.08
CA TYR A 330 -5.51 -4.50 17.70
C TYR A 330 -6.45 -3.35 17.33
N LEU A 331 -6.98 -3.32 16.10
CA LEU A 331 -7.99 -2.35 15.70
C LEU A 331 -9.42 -2.85 15.99
N GLN A 332 -9.57 -4.14 16.31
CA GLN A 332 -10.86 -4.81 16.49
C GLN A 332 -11.76 -4.69 15.25
N MET A 333 -11.12 -4.77 14.09
CA MET A 333 -11.77 -4.74 12.80
C MET A 333 -12.47 -6.09 12.54
N ASP A 334 -13.69 -6.07 12.01
CA ASP A 334 -14.35 -7.29 11.52
C ASP A 334 -13.56 -7.88 10.36
N ILE A 335 -13.57 -9.20 10.22
CA ILE A 335 -12.77 -9.91 9.22
C ILE A 335 -13.18 -9.52 7.78
N LEU A 336 -14.47 -9.41 7.51
CA LEU A 336 -14.95 -8.99 6.18
C LEU A 336 -14.57 -7.53 5.89
N GLU A 337 -14.61 -6.65 6.90
CA GLU A 337 -14.13 -5.28 6.78
C GLU A 337 -12.62 -5.25 6.51
N ALA A 338 -11.82 -6.08 7.19
CA ALA A 338 -10.38 -6.15 6.94
C ALA A 338 -10.06 -6.64 5.51
N ILE A 339 -10.83 -7.59 4.98
CA ILE A 339 -10.73 -8.03 3.58
C ILE A 339 -11.15 -6.89 2.64
N LYS A 340 -12.27 -6.20 2.90
CA LYS A 340 -12.69 -5.02 2.12
C LYS A 340 -11.60 -3.95 2.11
N SER A 341 -11.01 -3.68 3.28
CA SER A 341 -9.98 -2.67 3.49
C SER A 341 -8.65 -2.98 2.78
N SER A 342 -8.29 -4.27 2.65
CA SER A 342 -7.06 -4.73 1.96
C SER A 342 -7.26 -5.07 0.48
N THR A 343 -8.45 -4.86 -0.05
CA THR A 343 -8.81 -5.14 -1.45
C THR A 343 -9.51 -3.95 -2.10
N TYR A 344 -10.81 -3.80 -1.92
CA TYR A 344 -11.60 -2.77 -2.60
C TYR A 344 -11.27 -1.34 -2.16
N ILE A 345 -11.20 -1.07 -0.85
CA ILE A 345 -10.89 0.28 -0.36
C ILE A 345 -9.42 0.64 -0.64
N ALA A 346 -8.50 -0.32 -0.50
CA ALA A 346 -7.11 -0.12 -0.91
C ALA A 346 -6.99 0.19 -2.41
N ALA A 347 -7.76 -0.49 -3.28
CA ALA A 347 -7.84 -0.15 -4.70
C ALA A 347 -8.42 1.26 -4.92
N LYS A 348 -9.44 1.65 -4.13
CA LYS A 348 -10.07 2.99 -4.20
C LYS A 348 -9.07 4.07 -3.81
N SER A 349 -8.21 3.86 -2.79
CA SER A 349 -7.15 4.81 -2.41
C SER A 349 -6.09 5.01 -3.50
N LEU A 350 -5.99 4.07 -4.44
CA LEU A 350 -5.14 4.16 -5.63
C LEU A 350 -5.90 4.60 -6.89
N MET A 351 -7.20 4.93 -6.77
CA MET A 351 -8.10 5.29 -7.88
C MET A 351 -8.23 4.15 -8.92
N LEU A 352 -8.24 2.91 -8.46
CA LEU A 352 -8.27 1.69 -9.28
C LEU A 352 -9.49 0.79 -8.99
N GLU A 353 -10.41 1.21 -8.13
CA GLU A 353 -11.57 0.42 -7.69
C GLU A 353 -12.50 -0.02 -8.83
N LYS A 354 -12.44 0.66 -9.97
CA LYS A 354 -13.21 0.29 -11.17
C LYS A 354 -12.60 -0.87 -11.94
N THR A 355 -11.33 -1.19 -11.68
CA THR A 355 -10.57 -2.19 -12.46
C THR A 355 -10.08 -3.37 -11.65
N ILE A 356 -9.84 -3.20 -10.35
CA ILE A 356 -9.33 -4.23 -9.43
C ILE A 356 -10.01 -4.14 -8.06
N GLY A 357 -9.58 -4.98 -7.11
CA GLY A 357 -9.97 -4.94 -5.70
C GLY A 357 -11.29 -5.66 -5.37
N SER A 358 -12.00 -6.17 -6.36
CA SER A 358 -13.15 -7.05 -6.17
C SER A 358 -13.34 -7.98 -7.36
N ILE A 359 -14.01 -9.12 -7.14
CA ILE A 359 -14.38 -10.07 -8.19
C ILE A 359 -15.74 -9.64 -8.72
N GLU A 360 -15.74 -8.85 -9.79
CA GLU A 360 -16.94 -8.32 -10.45
C GLU A 360 -16.75 -8.32 -11.97
N ILE A 361 -17.84 -8.46 -12.72
CA ILE A 361 -17.82 -8.47 -14.19
C ILE A 361 -17.17 -7.17 -14.71
N GLY A 362 -16.24 -7.31 -15.65
CA GLY A 362 -15.48 -6.23 -16.30
C GLY A 362 -14.17 -5.87 -15.61
N LYS A 363 -13.94 -6.32 -14.37
CA LYS A 363 -12.66 -6.12 -13.67
C LYS A 363 -11.60 -7.14 -14.07
N LYS A 364 -10.33 -6.80 -13.83
CA LYS A 364 -9.20 -7.73 -13.99
C LYS A 364 -9.40 -8.95 -13.09
N ALA A 365 -9.06 -10.11 -13.59
CA ALA A 365 -9.13 -11.35 -12.84
C ALA A 365 -7.86 -11.55 -11.97
N ASP A 366 -7.69 -10.67 -10.99
CA ASP A 366 -6.68 -10.74 -9.96
C ASP A 366 -7.28 -11.49 -8.75
N ILE A 367 -6.93 -12.76 -8.61
CA ILE A 367 -7.64 -13.71 -7.73
C ILE A 367 -6.66 -14.51 -6.89
N VAL A 368 -6.99 -14.71 -5.62
CA VAL A 368 -6.28 -15.63 -4.71
C VAL A 368 -7.16 -16.83 -4.42
N VAL A 369 -6.62 -18.01 -4.68
CA VAL A 369 -7.19 -19.29 -4.27
C VAL A 369 -6.44 -19.77 -3.03
N TRP A 370 -7.17 -20.03 -1.95
CA TRP A 370 -6.60 -20.39 -0.66
C TRP A 370 -6.60 -21.90 -0.44
N ASN A 371 -5.69 -22.40 0.35
CA ASN A 371 -5.81 -23.73 0.94
C ASN A 371 -6.56 -23.68 2.28
N LEU A 372 -7.71 -22.98 2.23
CA LEU A 372 -8.62 -22.72 3.33
C LEU A 372 -10.05 -22.92 2.84
N SER A 373 -10.98 -23.08 3.77
CA SER A 373 -12.40 -23.26 3.45
C SER A 373 -13.26 -22.07 3.83
N ARG A 374 -12.82 -21.25 4.81
CA ARG A 374 -13.58 -20.13 5.35
C ARG A 374 -12.69 -18.90 5.50
N ILE A 375 -13.31 -17.72 5.43
CA ILE A 375 -12.61 -16.46 5.51
C ILE A 375 -11.95 -16.21 6.88
N GLU A 376 -12.55 -16.71 7.95
CA GLU A 376 -12.06 -16.57 9.31
C GLU A 376 -10.71 -17.27 9.54
N GLU A 377 -10.37 -18.21 8.68
CA GLU A 377 -9.11 -18.95 8.75
C GLU A 377 -7.90 -18.09 8.30
N ILE A 378 -8.13 -17.02 7.50
CA ILE A 378 -7.04 -16.12 7.04
C ILE A 378 -6.33 -15.49 8.22
N PRO A 379 -6.98 -14.71 9.10
CA PRO A 379 -6.31 -14.12 10.25
C PRO A 379 -5.93 -15.10 11.35
N TYR A 380 -6.51 -16.30 11.36
CA TYR A 380 -6.27 -17.30 12.40
C TYR A 380 -4.94 -18.04 12.20
N PHE A 381 -4.56 -18.37 10.97
CA PHE A 381 -3.32 -19.09 10.66
C PHE A 381 -2.15 -18.15 10.35
N ILE A 382 -1.59 -17.53 11.37
CA ILE A 382 -0.63 -16.40 11.24
C ILE A 382 0.67 -16.77 10.52
N ASN A 383 1.24 -17.95 10.78
CA ASN A 383 2.61 -18.30 10.36
C ASN A 383 2.67 -19.45 9.36
N LYS A 384 1.59 -19.71 8.65
CA LYS A 384 1.53 -20.77 7.64
C LYS A 384 1.07 -20.18 6.30
N GLN A 385 1.87 -20.40 5.26
CA GLN A 385 1.43 -20.09 3.92
C GLN A 385 0.17 -20.90 3.59
N LYS A 386 -0.91 -20.22 3.34
CA LYS A 386 -2.24 -20.80 3.06
C LYS A 386 -2.77 -20.45 1.67
N ILE A 387 -1.98 -19.73 0.88
CA ILE A 387 -2.31 -19.46 -0.50
C ILE A 387 -1.95 -20.67 -1.33
N SER A 388 -2.91 -21.20 -2.07
CA SER A 388 -2.73 -22.29 -3.01
C SER A 388 -2.27 -21.77 -4.37
N SER A 389 -2.93 -20.70 -4.86
CA SER A 389 -2.58 -20.11 -6.15
C SER A 389 -2.92 -18.63 -6.18
N VAL A 390 -2.14 -17.88 -6.94
CA VAL A 390 -2.43 -16.48 -7.29
C VAL A 390 -2.59 -16.39 -8.80
N LEU A 391 -3.72 -15.83 -9.23
CA LEU A 391 -3.98 -15.51 -10.62
C LEU A 391 -3.86 -14.00 -10.81
N LYS A 392 -3.11 -13.59 -11.81
CA LYS A 392 -2.98 -12.20 -12.25
C LYS A 392 -3.52 -12.09 -13.67
N ASN A 393 -4.49 -11.18 -13.88
CA ASN A 393 -5.18 -11.09 -15.17
C ASN A 393 -5.66 -12.48 -15.68
N GLY A 394 -6.16 -13.32 -14.78
CA GLY A 394 -6.65 -14.67 -15.07
C GLY A 394 -5.57 -15.73 -15.34
N LYS A 395 -4.29 -15.38 -15.32
CA LYS A 395 -3.20 -16.35 -15.49
C LYS A 395 -2.63 -16.77 -14.15
N PRO A 396 -2.48 -18.08 -13.85
CA PRO A 396 -1.76 -18.53 -12.68
C PRO A 396 -0.30 -18.06 -12.71
N VAL A 397 0.09 -17.23 -11.75
CA VAL A 397 1.46 -16.66 -11.62
C VAL A 397 2.20 -17.22 -10.40
N PHE A 398 1.46 -17.82 -9.48
CA PHE A 398 2.01 -18.58 -8.35
C PHE A 398 1.12 -19.79 -8.07
N THR A 399 1.73 -20.94 -7.77
CA THR A 399 1.08 -22.15 -7.28
C THR A 399 1.99 -22.81 -6.24
N ALA A 400 1.43 -23.11 -5.03
CA ALA A 400 2.15 -23.71 -3.90
C ALA A 400 2.22 -25.24 -3.99
#